data_c9c970553aeafba1f4012b309fabebf8
#
_entry.id   c9c970553aeafba1f4012b309fabebf8
#
_cell.length_a   1.000
_cell.length_b   1.000
_cell.length_c   1.000
_cell.angle_alpha   90.00
_cell.angle_beta   90.00
_cell.angle_gamma   90.00
#
_symmetry.space_group_name_H-M   'P 1'
#
loop_
_entity.id
_entity.type
_entity.pdbx_description
1 polymer ?
#
loop_
_entity_poly.entity_id
_entity_poly.type
_entity_poly.pdbx_seq_one_letter_code
_entity_poly.pdbx_strand_id
1 'polypeptide(L)'
;MGLKILIIPGLTLTEIPEQSVISLESAAGTDSEIVISEYADAHKHIGDADIVLGIVTPKLFSAAKKLRWVQSISSGVDSFMYPEFINSDVLLTSEKGLVGEHLADHAFGLLLALTRQLAAARDLGPDSWNNRPGLRAQEVELTGLNLGIIGFGGTGRAVAKRAHA
;
A
#
# COMPACT_ATOMS: atom_id res chain seq x y z
N MET A 1 -25.61 -15.13 13.61
CA MET A 1 -25.51 -15.30 12.15
C MET A 1 -24.11 -14.84 11.77
N GLY A 2 -23.27 -15.77 11.29
CA GLY A 2 -21.88 -15.50 10.98
C GLY A 2 -21.72 -14.53 9.82
N LEU A 3 -20.57 -13.86 9.76
CA LEU A 3 -20.18 -12.97 8.66
C LEU A 3 -19.55 -13.78 7.52
N LYS A 4 -19.83 -13.41 6.29
CA LYS A 4 -19.08 -13.90 5.14
C LYS A 4 -18.06 -12.85 4.68
N ILE A 5 -16.79 -13.20 4.77
CA ILE A 5 -15.67 -12.33 4.47
C ILE A 5 -14.99 -12.86 3.20
N LEU A 6 -15.00 -12.06 2.16
CA LEU A 6 -14.28 -12.34 0.91
C LEU A 6 -12.95 -11.60 0.89
N ILE A 7 -11.85 -12.33 0.76
CA ILE A 7 -10.51 -11.77 0.61
C ILE A 7 -10.09 -11.91 -0.84
N ILE A 8 -9.75 -10.78 -1.46
CA ILE A 8 -9.26 -10.71 -2.83
C ILE A 8 -7.81 -10.20 -2.77
N PRO A 9 -6.81 -11.10 -2.85
CA PRO A 9 -5.40 -10.71 -2.89
C PRO A 9 -5.10 -9.71 -4.01
N GLY A 10 -4.09 -8.89 -3.82
CA GLY A 10 -3.68 -7.88 -4.79
C GLY A 10 -2.25 -8.09 -5.28
N LEU A 11 -1.78 -7.20 -6.14
CA LEU A 11 -0.43 -7.28 -6.72
C LEU A 11 0.70 -7.26 -5.68
N THR A 12 0.49 -6.58 -4.56
CA THR A 12 1.49 -6.46 -3.48
C THR A 12 1.30 -7.49 -2.37
N LEU A 13 0.16 -8.16 -2.34
CA LEU A 13 -0.17 -9.23 -1.39
C LEU A 13 -0.77 -10.37 -2.19
N THR A 14 0.10 -11.19 -2.78
CA THR A 14 -0.30 -12.30 -3.66
C THR A 14 -0.78 -13.53 -2.88
N GLU A 15 -0.33 -13.69 -1.64
CA GLU A 15 -0.70 -14.78 -0.75
C GLU A 15 -1.07 -14.23 0.62
N ILE A 16 -2.07 -14.82 1.25
CA ILE A 16 -2.46 -14.48 2.61
C ILE A 16 -1.78 -15.49 3.55
N PRO A 17 -0.88 -15.05 4.44
CA PRO A 17 -0.24 -15.94 5.39
C PRO A 17 -1.27 -16.66 6.28
N GLU A 18 -1.06 -17.94 6.54
CA GLU A 18 -1.95 -18.77 7.36
C GLU A 18 -2.23 -18.12 8.73
N GLN A 19 -1.21 -17.55 9.36
CA GLN A 19 -1.35 -16.83 10.64
C GLN A 19 -2.30 -15.64 10.55
N SER A 20 -2.37 -14.97 9.39
CA SER A 20 -3.32 -13.87 9.17
C SER A 20 -4.74 -14.36 9.02
N VAL A 21 -4.93 -15.51 8.38
CA VAL A 21 -6.25 -16.17 8.27
C VAL A 21 -6.74 -16.55 9.67
N ILE A 22 -5.92 -17.21 10.48
CA ILE A 22 -6.25 -17.59 11.88
C ILE A 22 -6.63 -16.34 12.71
N SER A 23 -5.89 -15.24 12.53
CA SER A 23 -6.18 -13.99 13.24
C SER A 23 -7.53 -13.38 12.81
N LEU A 24 -7.84 -13.46 11.51
CA LEU A 24 -9.13 -13.00 10.97
C LEU A 24 -10.28 -13.87 11.43
N GLU A 25 -10.14 -15.19 11.44
CA GLU A 25 -11.11 -16.13 11.96
C GLU A 25 -11.42 -15.87 13.43
N SER A 26 -10.37 -15.67 14.23
CA SER A 26 -10.50 -15.32 15.64
C SER A 26 -11.25 -14.00 15.86
N ALA A 27 -10.99 -12.99 15.02
CA ALA A 27 -11.63 -11.69 15.12
C ALA A 27 -13.09 -11.70 14.60
N ALA A 28 -13.36 -12.48 13.57
CA ALA A 28 -14.68 -12.58 12.93
C ALA A 28 -15.68 -13.40 13.76
N GLY A 29 -15.18 -14.30 14.60
CA GLY A 29 -15.99 -15.22 15.38
C GLY A 29 -16.20 -16.57 14.68
N THR A 30 -16.50 -17.61 15.48
CA THR A 30 -16.54 -19.01 15.05
C THR A 30 -17.60 -19.34 14.00
N ASP A 31 -18.64 -18.52 13.89
CA ASP A 31 -19.74 -18.73 12.92
C ASP A 31 -19.48 -18.04 11.57
N SER A 32 -18.32 -17.41 11.40
CA SER A 32 -17.98 -16.65 10.18
C SER A 32 -17.29 -17.53 9.15
N GLU A 33 -17.53 -17.23 7.87
CA GLU A 33 -16.91 -17.89 6.72
C GLU A 33 -15.88 -16.94 6.09
N ILE A 34 -14.64 -17.39 5.93
CA ILE A 34 -13.60 -16.66 5.18
C ILE A 34 -13.36 -17.37 3.86
N VAL A 35 -13.53 -16.64 2.77
CA VAL A 35 -13.27 -17.11 1.41
C VAL A 35 -12.13 -16.29 0.82
N ILE A 36 -11.05 -16.95 0.42
CA ILE A 36 -9.95 -16.33 -0.33
C ILE A 36 -10.15 -16.68 -1.80
N SER A 37 -10.20 -15.68 -2.65
CA SER A 37 -10.48 -15.88 -4.08
C SER A 37 -9.63 -14.95 -4.93
N GLU A 38 -9.11 -15.47 -6.02
CA GLU A 38 -8.55 -14.66 -7.10
C GLU A 38 -9.60 -13.65 -7.62
N TYR A 39 -9.13 -12.50 -8.10
CA TYR A 39 -10.02 -11.46 -8.63
C TYR A 39 -10.95 -11.98 -9.74
N ALA A 40 -10.44 -12.85 -10.62
CA ALA A 40 -11.21 -13.43 -11.72
C ALA A 40 -12.43 -14.22 -11.25
N ASP A 41 -12.33 -14.88 -10.10
CA ASP A 41 -13.36 -15.73 -9.52
C ASP A 41 -14.18 -15.05 -8.41
N ALA A 42 -13.79 -13.85 -7.98
CA ALA A 42 -14.45 -13.10 -6.91
C ALA A 42 -15.97 -12.88 -7.16
N HIS A 43 -16.37 -12.80 -8.44
CA HIS A 43 -17.78 -12.67 -8.84
C HIS A 43 -18.65 -13.86 -8.40
N LYS A 44 -18.06 -15.02 -8.15
CA LYS A 44 -18.78 -16.23 -7.65
C LYS A 44 -19.12 -16.13 -6.17
N HIS A 45 -18.44 -15.28 -5.42
CA HIS A 45 -18.49 -15.21 -3.95
C HIS A 45 -19.04 -13.88 -3.42
N ILE A 46 -18.99 -12.80 -4.22
CA ILE A 46 -19.36 -11.45 -3.77
C ILE A 46 -20.84 -11.30 -3.46
N GLY A 47 -21.70 -12.11 -4.10
CA GLY A 47 -23.17 -11.94 -4.03
C GLY A 47 -23.76 -12.04 -2.62
N ASP A 48 -23.13 -12.80 -1.74
CA ASP A 48 -23.55 -13.01 -0.35
C ASP A 48 -22.48 -12.61 0.68
N ALA A 49 -21.39 -12.00 0.24
CA ALA A 49 -20.36 -11.48 1.13
C ALA A 49 -20.87 -10.24 1.90
N ASP A 50 -20.63 -10.22 3.21
CA ASP A 50 -20.87 -9.06 4.09
C ASP A 50 -19.69 -8.10 4.07
N ILE A 51 -18.48 -8.62 3.98
CA ILE A 51 -17.22 -7.88 4.03
C ILE A 51 -16.33 -8.29 2.87
N VAL A 52 -15.66 -7.32 2.26
CA VAL A 52 -14.59 -7.57 1.29
C VAL A 52 -13.29 -6.92 1.79
N LEU A 53 -12.22 -7.70 1.81
CA LEU A 53 -10.85 -7.20 1.95
C LEU A 53 -10.20 -7.29 0.57
N GLY A 54 -10.00 -6.15 -0.08
CA GLY A 54 -9.49 -6.13 -1.45
C GLY A 54 -10.03 -4.97 -2.29
N ILE A 55 -9.97 -5.15 -3.62
CA ILE A 55 -10.49 -4.18 -4.59
C ILE A 55 -11.87 -4.60 -5.06
N VAL A 56 -12.83 -3.67 -5.00
CA VAL A 56 -14.19 -3.86 -5.50
C VAL A 56 -14.43 -2.90 -6.65
N THR A 57 -14.42 -3.40 -7.87
CA THR A 57 -14.72 -2.61 -9.09
C THR A 57 -16.23 -2.41 -9.24
N PRO A 58 -16.70 -1.45 -10.08
CA PRO A 58 -18.12 -1.26 -10.36
C PRO A 58 -18.85 -2.55 -10.76
N LYS A 59 -18.20 -3.36 -11.61
CA LYS A 59 -18.76 -4.65 -12.04
C LYS A 59 -18.94 -5.63 -10.88
N LEU A 60 -17.96 -5.70 -9.99
CA LEU A 60 -18.02 -6.60 -8.84
C LEU A 60 -19.03 -6.07 -7.82
N PHE A 61 -19.07 -4.75 -7.60
CA PHE A 61 -20.01 -4.10 -6.70
C PHE A 61 -21.48 -4.32 -7.12
N SER A 62 -21.77 -4.27 -8.41
CA SER A 62 -23.13 -4.51 -8.92
C SER A 62 -23.66 -5.92 -8.63
N ALA A 63 -22.79 -6.90 -8.40
CA ALA A 63 -23.15 -8.24 -8.03
C ALA A 63 -23.30 -8.44 -6.51
N ALA A 64 -22.79 -7.50 -5.71
CA ALA A 64 -22.85 -7.56 -4.24
C ALA A 64 -24.27 -7.23 -3.74
N LYS A 65 -24.87 -8.15 -2.96
CA LYS A 65 -26.25 -7.98 -2.45
C LYS A 65 -26.33 -7.72 -0.95
N LYS A 66 -25.24 -8.07 -0.22
CA LYS A 66 -25.18 -8.01 1.25
C LYS A 66 -23.99 -7.22 1.76
N LEU A 67 -23.18 -6.65 0.85
CA LEU A 67 -21.95 -5.99 1.20
C LEU A 67 -22.21 -4.78 2.13
N ARG A 68 -21.52 -4.76 3.25
CA ARG A 68 -21.63 -3.74 4.30
C ARG A 68 -20.34 -3.01 4.55
N TRP A 69 -19.18 -3.66 4.27
CA TRP A 69 -17.89 -3.09 4.54
C TRP A 69 -16.86 -3.56 3.52
N VAL A 70 -16.05 -2.62 3.04
CA VAL A 70 -14.86 -2.88 2.23
C VAL A 70 -13.63 -2.34 2.96
N GLN A 71 -12.67 -3.21 3.21
CA GLN A 71 -11.32 -2.84 3.59
C GLN A 71 -10.44 -2.81 2.34
N SER A 72 -10.04 -1.64 1.91
CA SER A 72 -9.08 -1.49 0.81
C SER A 72 -7.69 -1.96 1.25
N ILE A 73 -7.00 -2.69 0.39
CA ILE A 73 -5.59 -3.09 0.55
C ILE A 73 -4.61 -2.03 0.07
N SER A 74 -5.10 -0.81 -0.19
CA SER A 74 -4.28 0.33 -0.59
C SER A 74 -4.58 1.54 0.27
N SER A 75 -3.62 2.46 0.35
CA SER A 75 -3.80 3.74 1.05
C SER A 75 -4.71 4.70 0.28
N GLY A 76 -4.64 4.68 -1.07
CA GLY A 76 -5.52 5.46 -1.95
C GLY A 76 -6.86 4.75 -2.15
N VAL A 77 -7.92 5.54 -2.27
CA VAL A 77 -9.29 5.03 -2.44
C VAL A 77 -9.95 5.49 -3.74
N ASP A 78 -9.18 6.07 -4.64
CA ASP A 78 -9.69 6.63 -5.90
C ASP A 78 -10.43 5.59 -6.75
N SER A 79 -10.00 4.32 -6.70
CA SER A 79 -10.65 3.22 -7.40
C SER A 79 -12.05 2.88 -6.90
N PHE A 80 -12.45 3.42 -5.74
CA PHE A 80 -13.79 3.26 -5.17
C PHE A 80 -14.68 4.48 -5.39
N MET A 81 -14.16 5.55 -6.01
CA MET A 81 -14.89 6.81 -6.20
C MET A 81 -15.82 6.78 -7.41
N TYR A 82 -16.51 5.67 -7.65
CA TYR A 82 -17.57 5.58 -8.65
C TYR A 82 -18.96 5.81 -8.02
N PRO A 83 -19.94 6.33 -8.81
CA PRO A 83 -21.21 6.81 -8.27
C PRO A 83 -21.97 5.79 -7.44
N GLU A 84 -21.99 4.52 -7.85
CA GLU A 84 -22.73 3.46 -7.18
C GLU A 84 -22.18 3.20 -5.77
N PHE A 85 -20.85 3.27 -5.61
CA PHE A 85 -20.22 3.07 -4.31
C PHE A 85 -20.38 4.30 -3.41
N ILE A 86 -20.15 5.50 -3.96
CA ILE A 86 -20.27 6.76 -3.20
C ILE A 86 -21.67 6.96 -2.65
N ASN A 87 -22.71 6.56 -3.40
CA ASN A 87 -24.10 6.70 -3.01
C ASN A 87 -24.64 5.52 -2.19
N SER A 88 -23.78 4.55 -1.82
CA SER A 88 -24.17 3.40 -1.02
C SER A 88 -23.91 3.63 0.47
N ASP A 89 -24.52 2.79 1.31
CA ASP A 89 -24.26 2.73 2.75
C ASP A 89 -23.06 1.82 3.12
N VAL A 90 -22.29 1.35 2.13
CA VAL A 90 -21.15 0.47 2.36
C VAL A 90 -20.00 1.24 2.97
N LEU A 91 -19.53 0.81 4.13
CA LEU A 91 -18.39 1.41 4.80
C LEU A 91 -17.11 1.13 4.01
N LEU A 92 -16.29 2.15 3.79
CA LEU A 92 -14.96 2.02 3.22
C LEU A 92 -13.89 2.38 4.24
N THR A 93 -12.95 1.48 4.43
CA THR A 93 -11.71 1.72 5.19
C THR A 93 -10.49 1.42 4.33
N SER A 94 -9.33 2.00 4.65
CA SER A 94 -8.12 1.85 3.87
C SER A 94 -6.86 1.76 4.76
N GLU A 95 -5.73 1.40 4.16
CA GLU A 95 -4.42 1.34 4.84
C GLU A 95 -3.76 2.72 5.01
N LYS A 96 -4.53 3.79 4.98
CA LYS A 96 -4.00 5.15 5.09
C LYS A 96 -3.19 5.34 6.37
N GLY A 97 -1.91 5.72 6.21
CA GLY A 97 -0.98 5.96 7.30
C GLY A 97 -0.09 4.77 7.68
N LEU A 98 -0.39 3.56 7.26
CA LEU A 98 0.38 2.36 7.62
C LEU A 98 1.69 2.25 6.83
N VAL A 99 1.71 2.65 5.55
CA VAL A 99 2.87 2.52 4.65
C VAL A 99 3.87 3.68 4.75
N GLY A 100 3.65 4.63 5.65
CA GLY A 100 4.46 5.86 5.74
C GLY A 100 5.94 5.61 5.95
N GLU A 101 6.31 4.67 6.81
CA GLU A 101 7.71 4.33 7.11
C GLU A 101 8.41 3.74 5.87
N HIS A 102 7.79 2.80 5.16
CA HIS A 102 8.34 2.21 3.93
C HIS A 102 8.55 3.26 2.83
N LEU A 103 7.57 4.14 2.63
CA LEU A 103 7.66 5.20 1.63
C LEU A 103 8.75 6.22 1.98
N ALA A 104 8.93 6.52 3.26
CA ALA A 104 9.99 7.41 3.71
C ALA A 104 11.38 6.79 3.51
N ASP A 105 11.56 5.50 3.81
CA ASP A 105 12.81 4.77 3.54
C ASP A 105 13.14 4.81 2.05
N HIS A 106 12.14 4.53 1.20
CA HIS A 106 12.32 4.55 -0.25
C HIS A 106 12.68 5.96 -0.76
N ALA A 107 11.99 7.00 -0.25
CA ALA A 107 12.28 8.39 -0.62
C ALA A 107 13.72 8.80 -0.26
N PHE A 108 14.20 8.44 0.94
CA PHE A 108 15.59 8.67 1.34
C PHE A 108 16.57 7.83 0.53
N GLY A 109 16.23 6.58 0.21
CA GLY A 109 17.04 5.75 -0.69
C GLY A 109 17.25 6.39 -2.05
N LEU A 110 16.18 6.92 -2.66
CA LEU A 110 16.27 7.64 -3.94
C LEU A 110 17.03 8.96 -3.80
N LEU A 111 16.76 9.73 -2.74
CA LEU A 111 17.46 10.99 -2.47
C LEU A 111 18.97 10.76 -2.35
N LEU A 112 19.37 9.78 -1.54
CA LEU A 112 20.78 9.44 -1.36
C LEU A 112 21.40 8.85 -2.64
N ALA A 113 20.67 8.06 -3.41
CA ALA A 113 21.16 7.56 -4.69
C ALA A 113 21.50 8.70 -5.66
N LEU A 114 20.68 9.75 -5.69
CA LEU A 114 20.91 10.93 -6.50
C LEU A 114 22.07 11.78 -5.94
N THR A 115 21.99 12.15 -4.67
CA THR A 115 22.96 13.09 -4.06
C THR A 115 24.36 12.48 -3.91
N ARG A 116 24.47 11.16 -3.83
CA ARG A 116 25.74 10.42 -3.74
C ARG A 116 26.21 9.81 -5.08
N GLN A 117 25.57 10.15 -6.19
CA GLN A 117 25.93 9.68 -7.53
C GLN A 117 26.02 8.15 -7.65
N LEU A 118 25.16 7.40 -6.93
CA LEU A 118 25.27 5.93 -6.86
C LEU A 118 25.03 5.26 -8.21
N ALA A 119 24.12 5.79 -9.03
CA ALA A 119 23.86 5.26 -10.37
C ALA A 119 25.08 5.46 -11.28
N ALA A 120 25.66 6.66 -11.29
CA ALA A 120 26.84 6.96 -12.08
C ALA A 120 28.06 6.11 -11.64
N ALA A 121 28.24 5.94 -10.32
CA ALA A 121 29.31 5.09 -9.80
C ALA A 121 29.13 3.62 -10.21
N ARG A 122 27.89 3.11 -10.17
CA ARG A 122 27.55 1.75 -10.62
C ARG A 122 27.84 1.56 -12.11
N ASP A 123 27.47 2.54 -12.94
CA ASP A 123 27.60 2.43 -14.39
C ASP A 123 29.08 2.50 -14.82
N LEU A 124 29.94 3.19 -14.05
CA LEU A 124 31.38 3.17 -14.22
C LEU A 124 32.04 1.84 -13.78
N GLY A 125 31.36 1.05 -12.93
CA GLY A 125 31.89 -0.21 -12.46
C GLY A 125 33.27 -0.09 -11.79
N PRO A 126 34.26 -0.93 -12.20
CA PRO A 126 35.63 -0.87 -11.66
C PRO A 126 36.32 0.47 -11.82
N ASP A 127 35.95 1.24 -12.85
CA ASP A 127 36.55 2.56 -13.12
C ASP A 127 36.02 3.67 -12.21
N SER A 128 34.98 3.40 -11.39
CA SER A 128 34.41 4.37 -10.46
C SER A 128 35.45 4.96 -9.50
N TRP A 129 36.42 4.13 -9.08
CA TRP A 129 37.50 4.59 -8.19
C TRP A 129 38.40 5.63 -8.84
N ASN A 130 38.78 5.44 -10.09
CA ASN A 130 39.61 6.36 -10.84
C ASN A 130 38.87 7.67 -11.24
N ASN A 131 37.53 7.55 -11.44
CA ASN A 131 36.66 8.68 -11.75
C ASN A 131 36.08 9.38 -10.51
N ARG A 132 36.52 8.99 -9.31
CA ARG A 132 36.09 9.57 -8.04
C ARG A 132 36.10 11.10 -7.98
N PRO A 133 37.10 11.84 -8.51
CA PRO A 133 37.07 13.29 -8.49
C PRO A 133 35.85 13.87 -9.24
N GLY A 134 35.49 13.29 -10.38
CA GLY A 134 34.31 13.70 -11.15
C GLY A 134 33.00 13.38 -10.45
N LEU A 135 32.88 12.23 -9.81
CA LEU A 135 31.72 11.86 -9.00
C LEU A 135 31.56 12.82 -7.82
N ARG A 136 32.63 13.07 -7.07
CA ARG A 136 32.62 13.99 -5.92
C ARG A 136 32.23 15.41 -6.26
N ALA A 137 32.61 15.90 -7.44
CA ALA A 137 32.25 17.24 -7.88
C ALA A 137 30.72 17.42 -8.06
N GLN A 138 29.99 16.33 -8.21
CA GLN A 138 28.53 16.31 -8.40
C GLN A 138 27.76 15.82 -7.15
N GLU A 139 28.47 15.35 -6.12
CA GLU A 139 27.84 14.93 -4.88
C GLU A 139 27.31 16.13 -4.11
N VAL A 140 26.17 15.92 -3.44
CA VAL A 140 25.57 16.89 -2.53
C VAL A 140 25.53 16.29 -1.13
N GLU A 141 26.11 17.01 -0.16
CA GLU A 141 25.98 16.70 1.25
C GLU A 141 24.66 17.27 1.76
N LEU A 142 23.88 16.45 2.49
CA LEU A 142 22.56 16.87 2.98
C LEU A 142 22.62 17.63 4.31
N THR A 143 23.75 17.54 5.02
CA THR A 143 23.93 18.21 6.32
C THR A 143 23.72 19.72 6.18
N GLY A 144 22.85 20.26 7.04
CA GLY A 144 22.55 21.69 7.05
C GLY A 144 21.62 22.20 5.94
N LEU A 145 21.14 21.33 5.07
CA LEU A 145 20.16 21.70 4.05
C LEU A 145 18.73 21.73 4.63
N ASN A 146 17.88 22.50 3.97
CA ASN A 146 16.45 22.57 4.31
C ASN A 146 15.67 21.60 3.45
N LEU A 147 14.85 20.74 4.09
CA LEU A 147 13.90 19.87 3.41
C LEU A 147 12.48 20.44 3.51
N GLY A 148 11.91 20.81 2.37
CA GLY A 148 10.50 21.21 2.26
C GLY A 148 9.61 19.98 2.10
N ILE A 149 8.57 19.86 2.92
CA ILE A 149 7.59 18.74 2.85
C ILE A 149 6.22 19.32 2.52
N ILE A 150 5.67 18.95 1.36
CA ILE A 150 4.30 19.30 0.95
C ILE A 150 3.42 18.11 1.27
N GLY A 151 2.48 18.28 2.21
CA GLY A 151 1.64 17.21 2.74
C GLY A 151 2.26 16.53 3.98
N PHE A 152 1.62 16.70 5.15
CA PHE A 152 2.13 16.22 6.45
C PHE A 152 1.26 15.09 7.03
N GLY A 153 0.88 14.12 6.17
CA GLY A 153 0.22 12.86 6.53
C GLY A 153 1.20 11.83 7.09
N GLY A 154 0.85 10.53 7.01
CA GLY A 154 1.70 9.44 7.50
C GLY A 154 3.11 9.46 6.89
N THR A 155 3.20 9.53 5.58
CA THR A 155 4.48 9.58 4.84
C THR A 155 5.26 10.86 5.14
N GLY A 156 4.62 12.03 5.09
CA GLY A 156 5.29 13.30 5.36
C GLY A 156 5.90 13.37 6.77
N ARG A 157 5.19 12.86 7.78
CA ARG A 157 5.71 12.75 9.16
C ARG A 157 6.90 11.78 9.25
N ALA A 158 6.82 10.63 8.55
CA ALA A 158 7.90 9.65 8.53
C ALA A 158 9.17 10.20 7.84
N VAL A 159 9.00 10.96 6.74
CA VAL A 159 10.08 11.69 6.07
C VAL A 159 10.69 12.75 6.99
N ALA A 160 9.85 13.56 7.65
CA ALA A 160 10.33 14.60 8.57
C ALA A 160 11.15 14.01 9.72
N LYS A 161 10.71 12.88 10.28
CA LYS A 161 11.43 12.18 11.35
C LYS A 161 12.84 11.78 10.93
N ARG A 162 13.01 11.26 9.70
CA ARG A 162 14.32 10.88 9.15
C ARG A 162 15.19 12.08 8.82
N ALA A 163 14.58 13.15 8.34
CA ALA A 163 15.32 14.37 8.01
C ALA A 163 15.83 15.11 9.26
N HIS A 164 15.18 14.90 10.41
CA HIS A 164 15.58 15.54 11.68
C HIS A 164 16.65 14.73 12.43
N ALA A 165 16.75 13.43 12.15
CA ALA A 165 17.75 12.55 12.79
C ALA A 165 19.13 12.70 12.15
#